data_ef82071d93a3af6463eab3d9736520d6
#
_entry.id   ef82071d93a3af6463eab3d9736520d6
#
_cell.length_a   1.000
_cell.length_b   1.000
_cell.length_c   1.000
_cell.angle_alpha   90.00
_cell.angle_beta   90.00
_cell.angle_gamma   90.00
#
_symmetry.space_group_name_H-M   'P 1'
#
loop_
_entity.id
_entity.type
_entity.pdbx_description
1 polymer ?
#
loop_
_entity_poly.entity_id
_entity_poly.type
_entity_poly.pdbx_seq_one_letter_code
_entity_poly.pdbx_strand_id
1 'polypeptide(L)' 'MSDTYEGEFYCVKCKEKRTASGNIVVNDKGTRMAKGKCPVCGTNLNRILGKA' A
#
# COMPACT_ATOMS: atom_id res chain seq x y z
N MET A 1 -5.74 14.27 -10.96
CA MET A 1 -5.64 12.83 -10.87
C MET A 1 -5.02 12.42 -9.58
N SER A 2 -5.60 11.45 -8.94
CA SER A 2 -5.08 11.08 -7.63
C SER A 2 -4.12 9.91 -7.76
N ASP A 3 -3.00 10.04 -7.09
CA ASP A 3 -2.03 8.97 -7.00
C ASP A 3 -2.25 8.20 -5.71
N THR A 4 -3.50 8.04 -5.33
CA THR A 4 -3.84 7.34 -4.11
C THR A 4 -4.45 5.99 -4.43
N TYR A 5 -4.21 5.05 -3.54
CA TYR A 5 -4.76 3.72 -3.63
C TYR A 5 -5.58 3.46 -2.37
N GLU A 6 -6.78 2.96 -2.58
CA GLU A 6 -7.63 2.62 -1.46
C GLU A 6 -8.08 1.19 -1.65
N GLY A 7 -7.76 0.35 -0.69
CA GLY A 7 -8.10 -1.05 -0.80
C GLY A 7 -7.38 -1.88 0.24
N GLU A 8 -7.23 -3.14 -0.06
CA GLU A 8 -6.71 -4.11 0.90
C GLU A 8 -5.20 -4.13 0.92
N PHE A 9 -4.64 -3.98 2.11
CA PHE A 9 -3.23 -4.17 2.38
C PHE A 9 -3.05 -5.34 3.34
N TYR A 10 -1.88 -5.91 3.32
CA TYR A 10 -1.56 -6.95 4.28
C TYR A 10 -0.62 -6.37 5.35
N CYS A 11 -1.04 -6.43 6.59
CA CYS A 11 -0.23 -5.96 7.70
C CYS A 11 0.56 -7.12 8.28
N VAL A 12 1.87 -7.10 8.08
CA VAL A 12 2.72 -8.19 8.55
C VAL A 12 2.83 -8.21 10.07
N LYS A 13 2.65 -7.05 10.70
CA LYS A 13 2.72 -6.97 12.15
C LYS A 13 1.47 -7.52 12.82
N CYS A 14 0.32 -7.18 12.26
CA CYS A 14 -0.95 -7.70 12.75
C CYS A 14 -1.25 -9.08 12.20
N LYS A 15 -0.55 -9.47 11.12
CA LYS A 15 -0.77 -10.73 10.41
C LYS A 15 -2.19 -10.86 9.91
N GLU A 16 -2.76 -9.74 9.51
CA GLU A 16 -4.12 -9.68 9.00
C GLU A 16 -4.20 -8.69 7.87
N LYS A 17 -5.16 -8.92 7.00
CA LYS A 17 -5.43 -7.98 5.93
C LYS A 17 -6.25 -6.82 6.47
N ARG A 18 -5.90 -5.62 6.02
CA ARG A 18 -6.60 -4.41 6.46
C ARG A 18 -6.92 -3.55 5.26
N THR A 19 -8.10 -2.97 5.29
CA THR A 19 -8.46 -1.98 4.29
C THR A 19 -7.90 -0.65 4.73
N ALA A 20 -7.12 -0.04 3.86
CA ALA A 20 -6.49 1.24 4.17
C ALA A 20 -6.28 2.02 2.90
N SER A 21 -5.97 3.28 3.05
CA SER A 21 -5.64 4.11 1.91
C SER A 21 -4.16 4.46 1.97
N GLY A 22 -3.59 4.67 0.81
CA GLY A 22 -2.19 5.01 0.73
C GLY A 22 -1.88 5.73 -0.56
N ASN A 23 -0.60 5.97 -0.79
CA ASN A 23 -0.17 6.66 -2.00
C ASN A 23 0.44 5.67 -2.97
N ILE A 24 0.22 5.92 -4.25
CA ILE A 24 0.82 5.10 -5.28
C ILE A 24 2.17 5.71 -5.63
N VAL A 25 3.20 4.87 -5.62
CA VAL A 25 4.55 5.27 -5.95
C VAL A 25 5.04 4.38 -7.07
N VAL A 26 5.60 4.99 -8.10
CA VAL A 26 6.22 4.25 -9.20
C VAL A 26 7.71 4.31 -9.00
N ASN A 27 8.36 3.15 -8.91
CA ASN A 27 9.80 3.13 -8.72
C ASN A 27 10.54 3.24 -10.06
N ASP A 28 11.87 3.24 -9.99
CA ASP A 28 12.70 3.40 -11.18
C ASP A 28 12.53 2.27 -12.20
N LYS A 29 12.05 1.16 -11.74
CA LYS A 29 11.82 0.01 -12.63
C LYS A 29 10.45 0.03 -13.27
N GLY A 30 9.67 1.04 -12.98
CA GLY A 30 8.33 1.15 -13.52
C GLY A 30 7.31 0.29 -12.79
N THR A 31 7.59 -0.08 -11.56
CA THR A 31 6.67 -0.88 -10.78
C THR A 31 5.82 0.04 -9.91
N ARG A 32 4.53 -0.15 -9.97
CA ARG A 32 3.60 0.60 -9.12
C ARG A 32 3.51 -0.08 -7.76
N MET A 33 3.61 0.72 -6.72
CA MET A 33 3.44 0.23 -5.37
C MET A 33 2.52 1.17 -4.61
N ALA A 34 1.65 0.61 -3.81
CA ALA A 34 0.82 1.40 -2.92
C ALA A 34 1.45 1.36 -1.54
N LYS A 35 1.60 2.52 -0.94
CA LYS A 35 2.16 2.64 0.40
C LYS A 35 1.14 3.29 1.30
N GLY A 36 0.89 2.64 2.43
CA GLY A 36 -0.06 3.16 3.40
C GLY A 36 0.36 2.82 4.81
N LYS A 37 -0.52 3.07 5.73
CA LYS A 37 -0.29 2.74 7.13
C LYS A 37 -1.44 1.91 7.66
N CYS A 38 -1.09 0.93 8.48
CA CYS A 38 -2.10 0.16 9.16
C CYS A 38 -2.83 1.02 10.18
N PRO A 39 -4.16 1.07 10.13
CA PRO A 39 -4.91 1.90 11.08
C PRO A 39 -4.93 1.32 12.49
N VAL A 40 -4.49 0.09 12.63
CA VAL A 40 -4.51 -0.57 13.94
C VAL A 40 -3.17 -0.46 14.65
N CYS A 41 -2.10 -0.82 13.96
CA CYS A 41 -0.78 -0.83 14.58
C CYS A 41 0.14 0.27 14.08
N GLY A 42 -0.27 1.01 13.06
CA GLY A 42 0.53 2.10 12.52
C GLY A 42 1.74 1.65 11.73
N THR A 43 1.80 0.38 11.38
CA THR A 43 2.89 -0.15 10.59
C THR A 43 2.76 0.26 9.13
N ASN A 44 3.89 0.58 8.51
CA ASN A 44 3.87 0.91 7.08
C ASN A 44 3.50 -0.32 6.27
N LEU A 45 2.57 -0.14 5.36
CA LEU A 45 2.11 -1.21 4.50
C LEU A 45 2.52 -0.92 3.07
N ASN A 46 2.81 -1.98 2.34
CA ASN A 46 3.16 -1.87 0.94
C ASN A 46 2.40 -2.91 0.16
N ARG A 47 1.97 -2.53 -1.03
CA ARG A 47 1.31 -3.47 -1.93
C ARG A 47 1.81 -3.20 -3.34
N ILE A 48 2.23 -4.25 -4.00
CA ILE A 48 2.68 -4.12 -5.38
C ILE A 48 1.48 -4.28 -6.29
N LEU A 49 1.26 -3.24 -7.12
CA LEU A 49 0.11 -3.20 -8.01
C LEU A 49 0.44 -3.70 -9.41
N GLY A 50 1.72 -3.83 -9.71
CA GLY A 50 2.14 -4.27 -11.02
C GLY A 50 2.97 -3.19 -11.70
N LYS A 51 3.18 -3.38 -12.99
CA LYS A 51 3.97 -2.42 -13.75
C LYS A 51 3.13 -1.24 -14.20
N ALA A 52 3.76 -0.10 -14.23
CA ALA A 52 3.11 1.11 -14.71
C ALA A 52 2.90 1.05 -16.22
#